data_321f9e4a460b36b850f4af8681b7fade
#
_entry.id   321f9e4a460b36b850f4af8681b7fade
#
_cell.length_a   1.000
_cell.length_b   1.000
_cell.length_c   1.000
_cell.angle_alpha   90.00
_cell.angle_beta   90.00
_cell.angle_gamma   90.00
#
_symmetry.space_group_name_H-M   'P 1'
#
loop_
_entity.id
_entity.type
_entity.pdbx_description
1 polymer ?
#
loop_
_entity_poly.entity_id
_entity_poly.type
_entity_poly.pdbx_seq_one_letter_code
_entity_poly.pdbx_strand_id
1 'polypeptide(L)'
;GHLKGVSNILNEGITSSDERMEKLNFVPKGGKLLKTISYGIPLILLGLLGWFAYNGDLASIKENGYYWFAGNFIGAAVFCMLAGGHPIAILVAALASPITSLNPALAAGWFAGYAQMKIKEPTGEDLGEFLKLDSAKLFWTNRAGRVLLVTALTNLGSMAGAWISMGLIAVG
;
A
#
# COMPACT_ATOMS: atom_id res chain seq x y z
N GLY A 1 3.32 -29.70 -21.68
CA GLY A 1 2.07 -28.98 -21.40
C GLY A 1 1.87 -27.71 -22.22
N HIS A 2 2.94 -26.93 -22.46
CA HIS A 2 2.83 -25.63 -23.13
C HIS A 2 2.49 -25.72 -24.63
N LEU A 3 2.94 -26.74 -25.34
CA LEU A 3 2.67 -26.94 -26.78
C LEU A 3 1.19 -27.20 -27.08
N LYS A 4 0.46 -27.91 -26.21
CA LYS A 4 -1.00 -28.08 -26.36
C LYS A 4 -1.77 -26.76 -26.22
N GLY A 5 -1.34 -25.88 -25.31
CA GLY A 5 -1.95 -24.56 -25.16
C GLY A 5 -1.73 -23.67 -26.38
N VAL A 6 -0.54 -23.70 -26.97
CA VAL A 6 -0.22 -22.96 -28.20
C VAL A 6 -1.00 -23.49 -29.39
N SER A 7 -1.09 -24.82 -29.56
CA SER A 7 -1.87 -25.47 -30.61
C SER A 7 -3.37 -25.13 -30.53
N ASN A 8 -3.93 -25.11 -29.33
CA ASN A 8 -5.34 -24.72 -29.14
C ASN A 8 -5.58 -23.24 -29.50
N ILE A 9 -4.67 -22.35 -29.12
CA ILE A 9 -4.75 -20.92 -29.46
C ILE A 9 -4.67 -20.71 -30.97
N LEU A 10 -3.80 -21.43 -31.67
CA LEU A 10 -3.65 -21.35 -33.13
C LEU A 10 -4.87 -21.94 -33.88
N ASN A 11 -5.49 -22.99 -33.34
CA ASN A 11 -6.67 -23.63 -33.95
C ASN A 11 -7.99 -22.86 -33.68
N GLU A 12 -8.09 -22.13 -32.57
CA GLU A 12 -9.29 -21.35 -32.21
C GLU A 12 -9.40 -20.00 -32.93
N GLY A 13 -8.34 -19.62 -33.70
CA GLY A 13 -8.31 -18.37 -34.47
C GLY A 13 -8.15 -17.10 -33.62
N ILE A 14 -7.74 -16.02 -34.28
CA ILE A 14 -7.36 -14.72 -33.63
C ILE A 14 -8.55 -14.02 -32.97
N THR A 15 -9.80 -14.37 -33.30
CA THR A 15 -11.03 -13.80 -32.71
C THR A 15 -11.18 -14.06 -31.22
N SER A 16 -10.47 -15.06 -30.67
CA SER A 16 -10.48 -15.35 -29.23
C SER A 16 -9.55 -14.44 -28.41
N SER A 17 -8.64 -13.70 -29.06
CA SER A 17 -7.69 -12.85 -28.35
C SER A 17 -8.35 -11.60 -27.75
N ASP A 18 -9.27 -10.99 -28.48
CA ASP A 18 -9.93 -9.75 -28.04
C ASP A 18 -10.89 -10.03 -26.88
N GLU A 19 -11.68 -11.11 -26.95
CA GLU A 19 -12.52 -11.53 -25.83
C GLU A 19 -11.72 -11.93 -24.58
N ARG A 20 -10.56 -12.56 -24.77
CA ARG A 20 -9.66 -12.89 -23.66
C ARG A 20 -9.02 -11.64 -23.08
N MET A 21 -8.58 -10.71 -23.90
CA MET A 21 -8.05 -9.42 -23.47
C MET A 21 -9.11 -8.59 -22.75
N GLU A 22 -10.35 -8.59 -23.20
CA GLU A 22 -11.46 -7.93 -22.54
C GLU A 22 -11.74 -8.55 -21.15
N LYS A 23 -11.74 -9.89 -21.04
CA LYS A 23 -11.89 -10.58 -19.76
C LYS A 23 -10.72 -10.31 -18.80
N LEU A 24 -9.48 -10.23 -19.31
CA LEU A 24 -8.29 -9.89 -18.50
C LEU A 24 -8.28 -8.42 -18.05
N ASN A 25 -8.84 -7.52 -18.87
CA ASN A 25 -8.97 -6.11 -18.55
C ASN A 25 -10.21 -5.81 -17.68
N PHE A 26 -11.07 -6.81 -17.44
CA PHE A 26 -12.22 -6.64 -16.57
C PHE A 26 -11.78 -6.48 -15.12
N VAL A 27 -11.80 -5.24 -14.63
CA VAL A 27 -11.63 -4.93 -13.20
C VAL A 27 -13.01 -4.95 -12.55
N PRO A 28 -13.33 -5.92 -11.70
CA PRO A 28 -14.61 -5.95 -11.00
C PRO A 28 -14.78 -4.68 -10.18
N LYS A 29 -15.88 -3.96 -10.37
CA LYS A 29 -16.23 -2.79 -9.56
C LYS A 29 -16.31 -3.22 -8.11
N GLY A 30 -15.56 -2.57 -7.24
CA GLY A 30 -15.55 -2.83 -5.79
C GLY A 30 -16.98 -2.89 -5.25
N GLY A 31 -17.29 -3.93 -4.49
CA GLY A 31 -18.63 -4.16 -3.95
C GLY A 31 -19.12 -3.00 -3.07
N LYS A 32 -20.45 -2.87 -2.91
CA LYS A 32 -21.06 -1.83 -2.04
C LYS A 32 -20.46 -1.84 -0.63
N LEU A 33 -20.15 -3.04 -0.10
CA LEU A 33 -19.53 -3.21 1.22
C LEU A 33 -18.18 -2.48 1.32
N LEU A 34 -17.30 -2.65 0.33
CA LEU A 34 -15.98 -2.00 0.33
C LEU A 34 -16.12 -0.48 0.29
N LYS A 35 -17.05 0.05 -0.52
CA LYS A 35 -17.34 1.49 -0.53
C LYS A 35 -17.87 2.00 0.81
N THR A 36 -18.81 1.26 1.43
CA THR A 36 -19.36 1.63 2.74
C THR A 36 -18.26 1.66 3.82
N ILE A 37 -17.37 0.67 3.83
CA ILE A 37 -16.22 0.65 4.77
C ILE A 37 -15.27 1.81 4.47
N SER A 38 -14.96 2.08 3.20
CA SER A 38 -14.02 3.14 2.80
C SER A 38 -14.46 4.53 3.20
N TYR A 39 -15.75 4.81 3.20
CA TYR A 39 -16.29 6.11 3.62
C TYR A 39 -16.79 6.11 5.06
N GLY A 40 -17.30 4.99 5.54
CA GLY A 40 -17.87 4.86 6.89
C GLY A 40 -16.85 5.09 7.99
N ILE A 41 -15.68 4.47 7.90
CA ILE A 41 -14.63 4.60 8.92
C ILE A 41 -14.13 6.04 9.04
N PRO A 42 -13.74 6.74 7.95
CA PRO A 42 -13.35 8.15 8.02
C PRO A 42 -14.45 9.06 8.59
N LEU A 43 -15.72 8.82 8.24
CA LEU A 43 -16.85 9.59 8.76
C LEU A 43 -17.05 9.38 10.27
N ILE A 44 -16.91 8.16 10.76
CA ILE A 44 -16.97 7.85 12.20
C ILE A 44 -15.84 8.57 12.94
N LEU A 45 -14.61 8.50 12.40
CA LEU A 45 -13.45 9.18 13.00
C LEU A 45 -13.63 10.70 13.02
N LEU A 46 -14.13 11.32 11.95
CA LEU A 46 -14.46 12.74 11.91
C LEU A 46 -15.56 13.09 12.92
N GLY A 47 -16.58 12.23 13.05
CA GLY A 47 -17.64 12.41 14.05
C GLY A 47 -17.10 12.36 15.48
N LEU A 48 -16.20 11.42 15.79
CA LEU A 48 -15.55 11.34 17.09
C LEU A 48 -14.66 12.56 17.38
N LEU A 49 -13.88 13.01 16.42
CA LEU A 49 -13.08 14.24 16.55
C LEU A 49 -13.96 15.46 16.78
N GLY A 50 -15.08 15.58 16.05
CA GLY A 50 -16.07 16.64 16.25
C GLY A 50 -16.71 16.59 17.64
N TRP A 51 -17.02 15.41 18.13
CA TRP A 51 -17.55 15.21 19.50
C TRP A 51 -16.55 15.66 20.57
N PHE A 52 -15.28 15.25 20.48
CA PHE A 52 -14.24 15.69 21.41
C PHE A 52 -14.02 17.21 21.36
N ALA A 53 -13.99 17.78 20.13
CA ALA A 53 -13.86 19.24 19.96
C ALA A 53 -15.04 19.99 20.57
N TYR A 54 -16.26 19.49 20.45
CA TYR A 54 -17.45 20.07 21.02
C TYR A 54 -17.43 20.06 22.55
N ASN A 55 -16.90 19.00 23.17
CA ASN A 55 -16.76 18.88 24.60
C ASN A 55 -15.58 19.69 25.20
N GLY A 56 -14.86 20.46 24.37
CA GLY A 56 -13.79 21.34 24.81
C GLY A 56 -12.45 20.67 25.10
N ASP A 57 -12.30 19.40 24.79
CA ASP A 57 -11.08 18.60 25.04
C ASP A 57 -10.07 18.72 23.87
N LEU A 58 -9.77 19.97 23.51
CA LEU A 58 -8.81 20.26 22.44
C LEU A 58 -7.36 19.88 22.78
N ALA A 59 -7.03 19.85 24.08
CA ALA A 59 -5.68 19.45 24.52
C ALA A 59 -5.45 17.97 24.22
N SER A 60 -6.36 17.09 24.64
CA SER A 60 -6.28 15.66 24.36
C SER A 60 -6.32 15.35 22.85
N ILE A 61 -7.12 16.10 22.05
CA ILE A 61 -7.11 15.91 20.59
C ILE A 61 -5.74 16.23 19.99
N LYS A 62 -5.09 17.31 20.44
CA LYS A 62 -3.77 17.68 19.94
C LYS A 62 -2.72 16.63 20.32
N GLU A 63 -2.72 16.19 21.55
CA GLU A 63 -1.76 15.19 22.07
C GLU A 63 -1.96 13.85 21.38
N ASN A 64 -3.17 13.33 21.35
CA ASN A 64 -3.49 12.07 20.69
C ASN A 64 -3.24 12.12 19.17
N GLY A 65 -3.55 13.25 18.54
CA GLY A 65 -3.24 13.52 17.14
C GLY A 65 -1.74 13.50 16.85
N TYR A 66 -0.93 14.04 17.77
CA TYR A 66 0.53 13.98 17.66
C TYR A 66 1.05 12.56 17.76
N TYR A 67 0.60 11.75 18.73
CA TYR A 67 1.00 10.34 18.83
C TYR A 67 0.59 9.56 17.59
N TRP A 68 -0.63 9.77 17.11
CA TRP A 68 -1.11 9.13 15.89
C TRP A 68 -0.25 9.49 14.67
N PHE A 69 0.01 10.78 14.47
CA PHE A 69 0.82 11.25 13.37
C PHE A 69 2.26 10.73 13.45
N ALA A 70 2.91 10.90 14.60
CA ALA A 70 4.32 10.52 14.80
C ALA A 70 4.53 9.01 14.62
N GLY A 71 3.67 8.18 15.22
CA GLY A 71 3.82 6.73 15.10
C GLY A 71 3.65 6.23 13.67
N ASN A 72 2.62 6.71 12.97
CA ASN A 72 2.41 6.34 11.55
C ASN A 72 3.55 6.85 10.66
N PHE A 73 3.96 8.10 10.83
CA PHE A 73 5.04 8.72 10.08
C PHE A 73 6.36 7.97 10.26
N ILE A 74 6.78 7.75 11.50
CA ILE A 74 8.03 7.07 11.84
C ILE A 74 7.98 5.59 11.44
N GLY A 75 6.89 4.91 11.74
CA GLY A 75 6.72 3.49 11.41
C GLY A 75 6.85 3.24 9.91
N ALA A 76 6.12 4.00 9.09
CA ALA A 76 6.21 3.87 7.63
C ALA A 76 7.59 4.23 7.09
N ALA A 77 8.22 5.31 7.60
CA ALA A 77 9.55 5.73 7.18
C ALA A 77 10.61 4.67 7.47
N VAL A 78 10.64 4.15 8.70
CA VAL A 78 11.63 3.14 9.14
C VAL A 78 11.49 1.86 8.32
N PHE A 79 10.29 1.35 8.14
CA PHE A 79 10.09 0.12 7.38
C PHE A 79 10.35 0.30 5.88
N CYS A 80 10.03 1.47 5.30
CA CYS A 80 10.42 1.82 3.94
C CYS A 80 11.95 1.87 3.77
N MET A 81 12.65 2.41 4.77
CA MET A 81 14.11 2.45 4.82
C MET A 81 14.70 1.03 4.90
N LEU A 82 14.15 0.16 5.75
CA LEU A 82 14.55 -1.26 5.85
C LEU A 82 14.35 -2.03 4.54
N ALA A 83 13.33 -1.65 3.76
CA ALA A 83 13.13 -2.17 2.40
C ALA A 83 14.19 -1.69 1.39
N GLY A 84 15.08 -0.78 1.78
CA GLY A 84 16.03 -0.12 0.87
C GLY A 84 15.34 0.88 -0.07
N GLY A 85 14.26 1.52 0.38
CA GLY A 85 13.53 2.54 -0.36
C GLY A 85 14.41 3.76 -0.66
N HIS A 86 14.16 4.40 -1.81
CA HIS A 86 14.80 5.66 -2.16
C HIS A 86 14.38 6.78 -1.17
N PRO A 87 15.22 7.76 -0.83
CA PRO A 87 14.86 8.83 0.11
C PRO A 87 13.53 9.52 -0.18
N ILE A 88 13.21 9.75 -1.45
CA ILE A 88 11.90 10.31 -1.85
C ILE A 88 10.77 9.33 -1.54
N ALA A 89 10.95 8.03 -1.78
CA ALA A 89 9.93 7.03 -1.45
C ALA A 89 9.72 6.94 0.07
N ILE A 90 10.78 7.08 0.87
CA ILE A 90 10.70 7.14 2.34
C ILE A 90 9.90 8.38 2.78
N LEU A 91 10.16 9.55 2.20
CA LEU A 91 9.42 10.77 2.50
C LEU A 91 7.93 10.63 2.13
N VAL A 92 7.65 10.06 0.96
CA VAL A 92 6.27 9.78 0.51
C VAL A 92 5.59 8.80 1.47
N ALA A 93 6.27 7.71 1.88
CA ALA A 93 5.78 6.75 2.87
C ALA A 93 5.38 7.45 4.17
N ALA A 94 6.29 8.26 4.71
CA ALA A 94 6.11 8.98 5.97
C ALA A 94 4.91 9.94 5.93
N LEU A 95 4.79 10.74 4.87
CA LEU A 95 3.72 11.73 4.74
C LEU A 95 2.37 11.10 4.40
N ALA A 96 2.35 10.03 3.60
CA ALA A 96 1.11 9.35 3.23
C ALA A 96 0.53 8.53 4.39
N SER A 97 1.36 7.94 5.24
CA SER A 97 0.95 6.96 6.26
C SER A 97 -0.08 7.52 7.26
N PRO A 98 0.10 8.69 7.90
CA PRO A 98 -0.89 9.21 8.85
C PRO A 98 -2.28 9.44 8.23
N ILE A 99 -2.32 9.76 6.94
CA ILE A 99 -3.56 10.04 6.20
C ILE A 99 -4.22 8.73 5.76
N THR A 100 -3.43 7.82 5.18
CA THR A 100 -3.95 6.56 4.63
C THR A 100 -4.36 5.58 5.71
N SER A 101 -3.76 5.64 6.90
CA SER A 101 -4.14 4.81 8.04
C SER A 101 -5.55 5.11 8.57
N LEU A 102 -6.11 6.28 8.24
CA LEU A 102 -7.51 6.63 8.52
C LEU A 102 -8.50 6.06 7.48
N ASN A 103 -8.02 5.57 6.35
CA ASN A 103 -8.87 5.03 5.29
C ASN A 103 -8.41 3.62 4.88
N PRO A 104 -9.17 2.56 5.23
CA PRO A 104 -8.78 1.17 4.93
C PRO A 104 -8.74 0.83 3.43
N ALA A 105 -9.28 1.69 2.56
CA ALA A 105 -9.18 1.53 1.11
C ALA A 105 -7.88 2.09 0.53
N LEU A 106 -7.07 2.77 1.33
CA LEU A 106 -5.79 3.35 0.93
C LEU A 106 -4.67 2.74 1.76
N ALA A 107 -3.51 2.58 1.13
CA ALA A 107 -2.34 2.05 1.81
C ALA A 107 -1.11 2.91 1.49
N ALA A 108 -0.38 3.32 2.52
CA ALA A 108 0.82 4.17 2.40
C ALA A 108 1.86 3.56 1.45
N GLY A 109 1.99 2.23 1.47
CA GLY A 109 2.90 1.50 0.61
C GLY A 109 2.60 1.62 -0.88
N TRP A 110 1.36 1.87 -1.29
CA TRP A 110 1.07 2.12 -2.70
C TRP A 110 1.73 3.40 -3.21
N PHE A 111 1.68 4.44 -2.41
CA PHE A 111 2.31 5.73 -2.74
C PHE A 111 3.84 5.62 -2.72
N ALA A 112 4.38 4.96 -1.69
CA ALA A 112 5.81 4.71 -1.57
C ALA A 112 6.35 3.81 -2.70
N GLY A 113 5.65 2.71 -2.99
CA GLY A 113 5.98 1.79 -4.08
C GLY A 113 5.91 2.46 -5.45
N TYR A 114 4.89 3.28 -5.69
CA TYR A 114 4.77 4.06 -6.92
C TYR A 114 5.93 5.06 -7.07
N ALA A 115 6.27 5.80 -6.00
CA ALA A 115 7.42 6.70 -6.01
C ALA A 115 8.72 5.94 -6.28
N GLN A 116 8.93 4.79 -5.62
CA GLN A 116 10.08 3.92 -5.83
C GLN A 116 10.17 3.44 -7.27
N MET A 117 9.06 2.99 -7.84
CA MET A 117 8.96 2.53 -9.22
C MET A 117 9.31 3.64 -10.21
N LYS A 118 8.78 4.86 -9.99
CA LYS A 118 9.04 6.00 -10.89
C LYS A 118 10.48 6.49 -10.85
N ILE A 119 11.17 6.35 -9.72
CA ILE A 119 12.57 6.80 -9.56
C ILE A 119 13.54 5.74 -10.10
N LYS A 120 13.24 4.46 -9.88
CA LYS A 120 14.04 3.31 -10.33
C LYS A 120 13.14 2.34 -11.09
N GLU A 121 12.81 2.72 -12.31
CA GLU A 121 11.88 1.98 -13.16
C GLU A 121 12.41 0.56 -13.43
N PRO A 122 11.62 -0.50 -13.08
CA PRO A 122 11.99 -1.87 -13.38
C PRO A 122 12.00 -2.12 -14.88
N THR A 123 12.98 -2.87 -15.36
CA THR A 123 13.06 -3.32 -16.75
C THR A 123 12.34 -4.65 -16.95
N GLY A 124 12.12 -5.05 -18.20
CA GLY A 124 11.61 -6.40 -18.51
C GLY A 124 12.52 -7.52 -18.03
N GLU A 125 13.85 -7.28 -18.02
CA GLU A 125 14.84 -8.21 -17.48
C GLU A 125 14.71 -8.33 -15.95
N ASP A 126 14.57 -7.22 -15.21
CA ASP A 126 14.30 -7.23 -13.76
C ASP A 126 13.08 -8.07 -13.43
N LEU A 127 11.99 -7.93 -14.22
CA LEU A 127 10.77 -8.73 -14.03
C LEU A 127 11.01 -10.21 -14.31
N GLY A 128 11.71 -10.53 -15.41
CA GLY A 128 12.04 -11.91 -15.78
C GLY A 128 12.93 -12.60 -14.74
N GLU A 129 13.92 -11.91 -14.19
CA GLU A 129 14.77 -12.40 -13.12
C GLU A 129 13.97 -12.61 -11.82
N PHE A 130 13.17 -11.61 -11.44
CA PHE A 130 12.39 -11.67 -10.21
C PHE A 130 11.36 -12.80 -10.21
N LEU A 131 10.72 -13.08 -11.36
CA LEU A 131 9.74 -14.17 -11.50
C LEU A 131 10.32 -15.57 -11.28
N LYS A 132 11.63 -15.76 -11.41
CA LYS A 132 12.29 -17.04 -11.12
C LYS A 132 12.32 -17.35 -9.63
N LEU A 133 12.25 -16.32 -8.76
CA LEU A 133 12.24 -16.39 -7.30
C LEU A 133 13.36 -17.27 -6.70
N ASP A 134 14.52 -17.30 -7.35
CA ASP A 134 15.64 -18.17 -6.97
C ASP A 134 16.23 -17.80 -5.59
N SER A 135 16.01 -16.58 -5.13
CA SER A 135 16.53 -16.09 -3.85
C SER A 135 15.70 -14.95 -3.26
N ALA A 136 15.47 -15.00 -1.94
CA ALA A 136 14.87 -13.88 -1.21
C ALA A 136 15.70 -12.59 -1.30
N LYS A 137 16.99 -12.66 -1.60
CA LYS A 137 17.85 -11.50 -1.81
C LYS A 137 17.36 -10.60 -2.95
N LEU A 138 16.65 -11.17 -3.94
CA LEU A 138 16.06 -10.43 -5.07
C LEU A 138 15.12 -9.31 -4.63
N PHE A 139 14.47 -9.44 -3.48
CA PHE A 139 13.65 -8.34 -2.95
C PHE A 139 14.45 -7.06 -2.66
N TRP A 140 15.74 -7.17 -2.35
CA TRP A 140 16.62 -6.02 -2.09
C TRP A 140 17.51 -5.65 -3.28
N THR A 141 17.88 -6.59 -4.13
CA THR A 141 18.87 -6.37 -5.22
C THR A 141 18.22 -6.05 -6.56
N ASN A 142 17.05 -6.66 -6.83
CA ASN A 142 16.31 -6.48 -8.08
C ASN A 142 15.36 -5.26 -7.97
N ARG A 143 15.19 -4.47 -9.04
CA ARG A 143 14.35 -3.26 -9.02
C ARG A 143 12.87 -3.58 -8.83
N ALA A 144 12.36 -4.62 -9.51
CA ALA A 144 10.96 -5.05 -9.37
C ALA A 144 10.69 -5.60 -7.96
N GLY A 145 11.59 -6.46 -7.46
CA GLY A 145 11.53 -6.97 -6.09
C GLY A 145 11.52 -5.86 -5.04
N ARG A 146 12.37 -4.84 -5.22
CA ARG A 146 12.45 -3.70 -4.30
C ARG A 146 11.17 -2.87 -4.28
N VAL A 147 10.50 -2.66 -5.41
CA VAL A 147 9.20 -1.95 -5.44
C VAL A 147 8.17 -2.70 -4.61
N LEU A 148 8.09 -4.02 -4.76
CA LEU A 148 7.18 -4.85 -3.97
C LEU A 148 7.53 -4.83 -2.47
N LEU A 149 8.83 -4.94 -2.14
CA LEU A 149 9.28 -4.91 -0.76
C LEU A 149 9.01 -3.56 -0.09
N VAL A 150 9.29 -2.44 -0.77
CA VAL A 150 8.95 -1.08 -0.31
C VAL A 150 7.46 -0.96 -0.06
N THR A 151 6.62 -1.43 -0.98
CA THR A 151 5.16 -1.41 -0.82
C THR A 151 4.72 -2.21 0.41
N ALA A 152 5.18 -3.44 0.54
CA ALA A 152 4.78 -4.35 1.62
C ALA A 152 5.28 -3.87 2.99
N LEU A 153 6.57 -3.55 3.12
CA LEU A 153 7.14 -3.14 4.39
C LEU A 153 6.63 -1.76 4.83
N THR A 154 6.39 -0.82 3.91
CA THR A 154 5.77 0.47 4.27
C THR A 154 4.38 0.27 4.89
N ASN A 155 3.55 -0.61 4.33
CA ASN A 155 2.24 -0.92 4.90
C ASN A 155 2.37 -1.57 6.27
N LEU A 156 3.29 -2.51 6.44
CA LEU A 156 3.56 -3.15 7.73
C LEU A 156 4.02 -2.12 8.77
N GLY A 157 4.91 -1.20 8.38
CA GLY A 157 5.39 -0.11 9.23
C GLY A 157 4.29 0.87 9.62
N SER A 158 3.42 1.23 8.68
CA SER A 158 2.23 2.05 8.96
C SER A 158 1.30 1.38 9.96
N MET A 159 1.04 0.09 9.78
CA MET A 159 0.23 -0.71 10.72
C MET A 159 0.87 -0.77 12.10
N ALA A 160 2.15 -1.10 12.20
CA ALA A 160 2.88 -1.15 13.47
C ALA A 160 2.87 0.21 14.18
N GLY A 161 3.09 1.30 13.43
CA GLY A 161 3.03 2.67 13.95
C GLY A 161 1.65 3.02 14.49
N ALA A 162 0.57 2.64 13.80
CA ALA A 162 -0.79 2.83 14.26
C ALA A 162 -1.06 2.08 15.57
N TRP A 163 -0.65 0.82 15.68
CA TRP A 163 -0.81 0.02 16.90
C TRP A 163 -0.05 0.60 18.09
N ILE A 164 1.20 1.03 17.87
CA ILE A 164 2.01 1.69 18.91
C ILE A 164 1.32 2.98 19.37
N SER A 165 0.85 3.81 18.43
CA SER A 165 0.15 5.06 18.74
C SER A 165 -1.11 4.80 19.54
N MET A 166 -1.92 3.81 19.16
CA MET A 166 -3.13 3.43 19.91
C MET A 166 -2.78 2.98 21.33
N GLY A 167 -1.70 2.22 21.51
CA GLY A 167 -1.22 1.82 22.82
C GLY A 167 -0.83 3.01 23.69
N LEU A 168 -0.10 3.99 23.15
CA LEU A 168 0.29 5.21 23.86
C LEU A 168 -0.92 6.06 24.24
N ILE A 169 -1.88 6.23 23.34
CA ILE A 169 -3.13 6.98 23.58
C ILE A 169 -3.97 6.29 24.66
N ALA A 170 -3.96 4.97 24.75
CA ALA A 170 -4.77 4.24 25.72
C ALA A 170 -4.20 4.26 27.16
N VAL A 171 -2.89 4.53 27.31
CA VAL A 171 -2.20 4.52 28.61
C VAL A 171 -2.03 5.95 29.18
N GLY A 172 -2.02 6.99 28.34
CA GLY A 172 -1.93 8.40 28.72
C GLY A 172 -3.27 9.00 28.99
#